data_ab1356f1877e53300a5a744b6c91c984
#
_entry.id   ab1356f1877e53300a5a744b6c91c984
#
_cell.length_a   1.000
_cell.length_b   1.000
_cell.length_c   1.000
_cell.angle_alpha   90.00
_cell.angle_beta   90.00
_cell.angle_gamma   90.00
#
_symmetry.space_group_name_H-M   'P 1'
#
loop_
_entity.id
_entity.type
_entity.pdbx_description
1 polymer ?
#
loop_
_entity_poly.entity_id
_entity_poly.type
_entity_poly.pdbx_seq_one_letter_code
_entity_poly.pdbx_strand_id
1 'polypeptide(L)'
;MKTTLGLTLLLFATLFSCMRQEKPLPAELSRAESVMWEHPDSALLCLSSLDSSIMNEPENIRMYHALLKIKAKDKLYIPHESDSLIKSIVQYYEGYGTPDQLMEAYYYLGSAYRDMGDAPRAVRAFQDAADIGKDSKRYDILGRVYEQMGYRLAYQGLYDEALEAYRKSYEYKMYDKGKGEVIALRNIARIYNAKQDTDSAIYYYQSAYEKALLLNDQSRIDNVLRELSSIYIDMGKYDLAKDLFSKVSSMKNQANIYFGLGCIYESYKQIDSALYY
;
A
#
# COMPACT_ATOMS: atom_id res chain seq x y z
N MET A 1 43.50 49.24 3.87
CA MET A 1 42.39 48.83 2.98
C MET A 1 42.67 47.65 2.04
N LYS A 2 43.92 47.30 1.70
CA LYS A 2 44.23 46.17 0.81
C LYS A 2 44.26 44.79 1.49
N THR A 3 44.45 44.72 2.79
CA THR A 3 44.50 43.45 3.56
C THR A 3 43.13 42.90 3.96
N THR A 4 42.11 43.74 4.07
CA THR A 4 40.74 43.32 4.41
C THR A 4 40.00 42.72 3.19
N LEU A 5 40.36 43.15 1.98
CA LEU A 5 39.73 42.63 0.74
C LEU A 5 40.21 41.20 0.43
N GLY A 6 41.45 40.86 0.78
CA GLY A 6 42.01 39.52 0.57
C GLY A 6 41.40 38.48 1.52
N LEU A 7 41.06 38.86 2.76
CA LEU A 7 40.47 37.95 3.75
C LEU A 7 39.00 37.63 3.44
N THR A 8 38.25 38.62 2.95
CA THR A 8 36.84 38.40 2.53
C THR A 8 36.74 37.53 1.28
N LEU A 9 37.64 37.61 0.30
CA LEU A 9 37.67 36.75 -0.88
C LEU A 9 38.00 35.29 -0.50
N LEU A 10 38.93 35.08 0.46
CA LEU A 10 39.24 33.72 0.93
C LEU A 10 38.07 33.07 1.72
N LEU A 11 37.30 33.84 2.50
CA LEU A 11 36.10 33.34 3.17
C LEU A 11 34.97 32.97 2.18
N PHE A 12 34.82 33.73 1.07
CA PHE A 12 33.87 33.40 0.06
C PHE A 12 34.26 32.15 -0.76
N ALA A 13 35.54 31.93 -1.00
CA ALA A 13 36.03 30.74 -1.71
C ALA A 13 35.83 29.45 -0.88
N THR A 14 35.94 29.53 0.44
CA THR A 14 35.70 28.37 1.32
C THR A 14 34.21 28.02 1.46
N LEU A 15 33.30 28.98 1.29
CA LEU A 15 31.86 28.72 1.32
C LEU A 15 31.36 28.07 0.02
N PHE A 16 32.02 28.31 -1.11
CA PHE A 16 31.69 27.65 -2.38
C PHE A 16 32.25 26.22 -2.48
N SER A 17 33.20 25.83 -1.65
CA SER A 17 33.83 24.50 -1.69
C SER A 17 32.98 23.41 -1.03
N CYS A 18 31.86 23.73 -0.39
CA CYS A 18 30.95 22.76 0.25
C CYS A 18 29.67 22.45 -0.51
N MET A 19 29.50 22.93 -1.73
CA MET A 19 28.48 22.36 -2.62
C MET A 19 29.01 21.00 -3.11
N ARG A 20 28.74 19.96 -2.35
CA ARG A 20 28.93 18.57 -2.77
C ARG A 20 28.16 18.43 -4.10
N GLN A 21 28.86 18.37 -5.22
CA GLN A 21 28.23 18.02 -6.49
C GLN A 21 27.67 16.61 -6.32
N GLU A 22 26.37 16.51 -6.13
CA GLU A 22 25.71 15.21 -6.09
C GLU A 22 25.93 14.52 -7.45
N LYS A 23 26.52 13.35 -7.40
CA LYS A 23 26.68 12.54 -8.61
C LYS A 23 25.26 12.24 -9.14
N PRO A 24 25.01 12.44 -10.45
CA PRO A 24 23.69 12.13 -11.01
C PRO A 24 23.38 10.63 -10.81
N LEU A 25 22.10 10.34 -10.58
CA LEU A 25 21.63 8.94 -10.44
C LEU A 25 21.99 8.15 -11.70
N PRO A 26 22.51 6.93 -11.56
CA PRO A 26 22.67 6.01 -12.69
C PRO A 26 21.35 5.83 -13.44
N ALA A 27 21.41 5.88 -14.77
CA ALA A 27 20.22 5.79 -15.62
C ALA A 27 19.42 4.51 -15.40
N GLU A 28 20.09 3.44 -15.00
CA GLU A 28 19.51 2.14 -14.69
C GLU A 28 18.60 2.19 -13.47
N LEU A 29 18.93 3.01 -12.44
CA LEU A 29 18.07 3.19 -11.27
C LEU A 29 16.76 3.91 -11.66
N SER A 30 16.87 4.97 -12.45
CA SER A 30 15.70 5.69 -12.96
C SER A 30 14.83 4.79 -13.85
N ARG A 31 15.45 3.94 -14.67
CA ARG A 31 14.75 2.96 -15.51
C ARG A 31 14.02 1.92 -14.64
N ALA A 32 14.69 1.36 -13.66
CA ALA A 32 14.06 0.39 -12.74
C ALA A 32 12.87 1.01 -12.01
N GLU A 33 13.00 2.25 -11.55
CA GLU A 33 11.90 2.96 -10.91
C GLU A 33 10.71 3.20 -11.85
N SER A 34 10.95 3.58 -13.10
CA SER A 34 9.89 3.87 -14.07
C SER A 34 9.02 2.66 -14.40
N VAL A 35 9.59 1.45 -14.41
CA VAL A 35 8.86 0.20 -14.69
C VAL A 35 8.35 -0.50 -13.43
N MET A 36 8.68 0.00 -12.24
CA MET A 36 8.43 -0.62 -10.94
C MET A 36 6.96 -1.00 -10.69
N TRP A 37 6.02 -0.24 -11.25
CA TRP A 37 4.59 -0.48 -11.04
C TRP A 37 4.00 -1.55 -11.94
N GLU A 38 4.43 -1.61 -13.18
CA GLU A 38 3.88 -2.49 -14.20
C GLU A 38 4.66 -3.82 -14.27
N HIS A 39 5.98 -3.72 -14.08
CA HIS A 39 6.91 -4.84 -14.21
C HIS A 39 7.92 -4.89 -13.05
N PRO A 40 7.46 -5.15 -11.80
CA PRO A 40 8.35 -5.18 -10.63
C PRO A 40 9.41 -6.28 -10.68
N ASP A 41 9.16 -7.39 -11.38
CA ASP A 41 10.11 -8.45 -11.68
C ASP A 41 11.28 -7.94 -12.54
N SER A 42 10.97 -7.24 -13.61
CA SER A 42 11.97 -6.61 -14.48
C SER A 42 12.77 -5.52 -13.75
N ALA A 43 12.09 -4.73 -12.90
CA ALA A 43 12.77 -3.76 -12.05
C ALA A 43 13.75 -4.43 -11.09
N LEU A 44 13.35 -5.53 -10.43
CA LEU A 44 14.19 -6.28 -9.51
C LEU A 44 15.40 -6.89 -10.22
N LEU A 45 15.21 -7.46 -11.41
CA LEU A 45 16.31 -8.00 -12.23
C LEU A 45 17.33 -6.91 -12.62
N CYS A 46 16.83 -5.76 -13.09
CA CYS A 46 17.67 -4.61 -13.42
C CYS A 46 18.47 -4.14 -12.19
N LEU A 47 17.83 -3.98 -11.03
CA LEU A 47 18.49 -3.58 -9.80
C LEU A 47 19.53 -4.63 -9.34
N SER A 48 19.21 -5.90 -9.44
CA SER A 48 20.13 -6.97 -9.04
C SER A 48 21.37 -7.08 -9.94
N SER A 49 21.26 -6.72 -11.22
CA SER A 49 22.43 -6.66 -12.12
C SER A 49 23.45 -5.59 -11.72
N LEU A 50 23.03 -4.59 -10.93
CA LEU A 50 23.87 -3.52 -10.44
C LEU A 50 24.57 -3.82 -9.12
N ASP A 51 24.26 -4.92 -8.44
CA ASP A 51 24.74 -5.21 -7.07
C ASP A 51 26.25 -5.08 -6.90
N SER A 52 27.03 -5.48 -7.90
CA SER A 52 28.48 -5.38 -7.84
C SER A 52 29.02 -3.98 -8.13
N SER A 53 28.43 -3.28 -9.10
CA SER A 53 28.88 -1.93 -9.52
C SER A 53 28.46 -0.85 -8.53
N ILE A 54 27.28 -1.00 -7.92
CA ILE A 54 26.70 -0.03 -7.00
C ILE A 54 27.54 0.15 -5.72
N MET A 55 28.32 -0.85 -5.35
CA MET A 55 29.21 -0.79 -4.18
C MET A 55 30.29 0.30 -4.30
N ASN A 56 30.64 0.70 -5.53
CA ASN A 56 31.58 1.76 -5.83
C ASN A 56 30.92 3.14 -5.90
N GLU A 57 29.60 3.20 -5.78
CA GLU A 57 28.85 4.45 -5.84
C GLU A 57 28.80 5.14 -4.45
N PRO A 58 28.58 6.46 -4.40
CA PRO A 58 28.33 7.21 -3.19
C PRO A 58 27.17 6.61 -2.36
N GLU A 59 27.20 6.83 -1.07
CA GLU A 59 26.28 6.22 -0.11
C GLU A 59 24.81 6.55 -0.41
N ASN A 60 24.49 7.78 -0.83
CA ASN A 60 23.14 8.17 -1.24
C ASN A 60 22.61 7.31 -2.39
N ILE A 61 23.45 6.97 -3.36
CA ILE A 61 23.07 6.12 -4.50
C ILE A 61 22.89 4.66 -4.04
N ARG A 62 23.77 4.18 -3.17
CA ARG A 62 23.68 2.82 -2.61
C ARG A 62 22.41 2.65 -1.77
N MET A 63 22.06 3.63 -0.93
CA MET A 63 20.84 3.57 -0.10
C MET A 63 19.58 3.65 -0.96
N TYR A 64 19.60 4.48 -1.99
CA TYR A 64 18.48 4.56 -2.93
C TYR A 64 18.28 3.25 -3.72
N HIS A 65 19.38 2.66 -4.22
CA HIS A 65 19.33 1.34 -4.86
C HIS A 65 18.74 0.27 -3.92
N ALA A 66 19.20 0.24 -2.67
CA ALA A 66 18.70 -0.72 -1.68
C ALA A 66 17.19 -0.52 -1.39
N LEU A 67 16.73 0.74 -1.29
CA LEU A 67 15.31 1.05 -1.12
C LEU A 67 14.48 0.58 -2.32
N LEU A 68 14.95 0.82 -3.55
CA LEU A 68 14.27 0.34 -4.75
C LEU A 68 14.17 -1.19 -4.81
N LYS A 69 15.20 -1.92 -4.36
CA LYS A 69 15.13 -3.39 -4.26
C LYS A 69 14.09 -3.86 -3.25
N ILE A 70 14.02 -3.20 -2.09
CA ILE A 70 12.97 -3.48 -1.09
C ILE A 70 11.58 -3.23 -1.70
N LYS A 71 11.40 -2.09 -2.36
CA LYS A 71 10.17 -1.71 -3.06
C LYS A 71 9.75 -2.76 -4.12
N ALA A 72 10.69 -3.23 -4.93
CA ALA A 72 10.42 -4.27 -5.93
C ALA A 72 9.98 -5.59 -5.29
N LYS A 73 10.65 -6.01 -4.22
CA LYS A 73 10.30 -7.22 -3.46
C LYS A 73 8.92 -7.13 -2.83
N ASP A 74 8.59 -6.00 -2.17
CA ASP A 74 7.27 -5.79 -1.57
C ASP A 74 6.16 -5.89 -2.63
N LYS A 75 6.37 -5.33 -3.83
CA LYS A 75 5.43 -5.44 -4.94
C LYS A 75 5.28 -6.85 -5.51
N LEU A 76 6.30 -7.67 -5.42
CA LEU A 76 6.30 -9.07 -5.81
C LEU A 76 5.77 -9.98 -4.68
N TYR A 77 5.32 -9.41 -3.57
CA TYR A 77 4.90 -10.16 -2.38
C TYR A 77 5.98 -11.09 -1.83
N ILE A 78 7.25 -10.73 -2.01
CA ILE A 78 8.38 -11.43 -1.42
C ILE A 78 8.55 -10.89 0.01
N PRO A 79 8.31 -11.72 1.05
CA PRO A 79 8.32 -11.24 2.43
C PRO A 79 9.74 -10.84 2.88
N HIS A 80 9.79 -9.89 3.80
CA HIS A 80 11.03 -9.48 4.43
C HIS A 80 11.41 -10.47 5.55
N GLU A 81 12.60 -11.02 5.48
CA GLU A 81 13.13 -11.95 6.49
C GLU A 81 13.86 -11.22 7.63
N SER A 82 14.23 -9.94 7.41
CA SER A 82 15.00 -9.12 8.36
C SER A 82 14.70 -7.63 8.17
N ASP A 83 14.77 -6.88 9.27
CA ASP A 83 14.67 -5.43 9.30
C ASP A 83 16.02 -4.70 9.18
N SER A 84 17.15 -5.42 9.14
CA SER A 84 18.50 -4.85 9.24
C SER A 84 18.80 -3.85 8.12
N LEU A 85 18.51 -4.24 6.86
CA LEU A 85 18.79 -3.38 5.70
C LEU A 85 17.91 -2.12 5.71
N ILE A 86 16.60 -2.28 5.95
CA ILE A 86 15.71 -1.12 5.93
C ILE A 86 15.97 -0.18 7.11
N LYS A 87 16.40 -0.67 8.26
CA LYS A 87 16.86 0.17 9.38
C LYS A 87 18.07 1.01 9.01
N SER A 88 19.04 0.43 8.29
CA SER A 88 20.21 1.20 7.81
C SER A 88 19.79 2.31 6.83
N ILE A 89 18.79 2.04 5.98
CA ILE A 89 18.23 3.04 5.06
C ILE A 89 17.50 4.15 5.81
N VAL A 90 16.68 3.81 6.81
CA VAL A 90 16.00 4.79 7.68
C VAL A 90 17.02 5.66 8.38
N GLN A 91 18.03 5.07 9.05
CA GLN A 91 19.07 5.81 9.73
C GLN A 91 19.83 6.76 8.80
N TYR A 92 20.09 6.34 7.57
CA TYR A 92 20.72 7.18 6.57
C TYR A 92 19.81 8.38 6.19
N TYR A 93 18.53 8.13 5.91
CA TYR A 93 17.61 9.20 5.51
C TYR A 93 17.20 10.12 6.68
N GLU A 94 17.26 9.68 7.92
CA GLU A 94 17.14 10.57 9.10
C GLU A 94 18.21 11.67 9.12
N GLY A 95 19.42 11.35 8.65
CA GLY A 95 20.52 12.31 8.61
C GLY A 95 20.61 13.12 7.31
N TYR A 96 20.24 12.52 6.18
CA TYR A 96 20.60 13.03 4.86
C TYR A 96 19.47 12.98 3.83
N GLY A 97 18.30 12.44 4.18
CA GLY A 97 17.19 12.28 3.25
C GLY A 97 16.24 13.48 3.19
N THR A 98 15.44 13.52 2.13
CA THR A 98 14.26 14.39 2.09
C THR A 98 13.14 13.77 2.95
N PRO A 99 12.14 14.57 3.41
CA PRO A 99 10.98 14.05 4.12
C PRO A 99 10.26 12.93 3.34
N ASP A 100 10.16 13.02 2.01
CA ASP A 100 9.53 12.02 1.18
C ASP A 100 10.31 10.69 1.15
N GLN A 101 11.64 10.76 1.09
CA GLN A 101 12.51 9.58 1.14
C GLN A 101 12.43 8.90 2.52
N LEU A 102 12.45 9.69 3.58
CA LEU A 102 12.36 9.19 4.95
C LEU A 102 10.97 8.57 5.21
N MET A 103 9.90 9.20 4.78
CA MET A 103 8.54 8.65 4.84
C MET A 103 8.45 7.30 4.11
N GLU A 104 9.00 7.20 2.89
CA GLU A 104 9.00 5.96 2.12
C GLU A 104 9.83 4.85 2.81
N ALA A 105 10.97 5.21 3.41
CA ALA A 105 11.78 4.27 4.18
C ALA A 105 11.04 3.75 5.42
N TYR A 106 10.37 4.61 6.19
CA TYR A 106 9.53 4.18 7.31
C TYR A 106 8.34 3.33 6.89
N TYR A 107 7.73 3.61 5.73
CA TYR A 107 6.69 2.75 5.17
C TYR A 107 7.22 1.32 4.95
N TYR A 108 8.41 1.17 4.34
CA TYR A 108 9.00 -0.17 4.14
C TYR A 108 9.53 -0.80 5.42
N LEU A 109 9.93 -0.01 6.41
CA LEU A 109 10.23 -0.54 7.74
C LEU A 109 8.97 -1.14 8.39
N GLY A 110 7.84 -0.45 8.28
CA GLY A 110 6.53 -0.98 8.70
C GLY A 110 6.16 -2.26 7.95
N SER A 111 6.43 -2.32 6.64
CA SER A 111 6.21 -3.53 5.82
C SER A 111 7.10 -4.68 6.28
N ALA A 112 8.37 -4.44 6.61
CA ALA A 112 9.26 -5.46 7.13
C ALA A 112 8.76 -6.01 8.47
N TYR A 113 8.35 -5.16 9.40
CA TYR A 113 7.77 -5.61 10.68
C TYR A 113 6.45 -6.36 10.48
N ARG A 114 5.61 -5.95 9.52
CA ARG A 114 4.41 -6.69 9.13
C ARG A 114 4.74 -8.12 8.71
N ASP A 115 5.72 -8.30 7.84
CA ASP A 115 6.10 -9.60 7.29
C ASP A 115 6.74 -10.50 8.36
N MET A 116 7.44 -9.90 9.32
CA MET A 116 8.00 -10.57 10.49
C MET A 116 6.96 -10.87 11.60
N GLY A 117 5.70 -10.46 11.41
CA GLY A 117 4.62 -10.70 12.38
C GLY A 117 4.64 -9.74 13.59
N ASP A 118 5.47 -8.69 13.57
CA ASP A 118 5.55 -7.72 14.66
C ASP A 118 4.56 -6.58 14.44
N ALA A 119 3.30 -6.83 14.77
CA ALA A 119 2.23 -5.85 14.56
C ALA A 119 2.44 -4.53 15.32
N PRO A 120 2.88 -4.50 16.60
CA PRO A 120 3.12 -3.24 17.30
C PRO A 120 4.19 -2.36 16.65
N ARG A 121 5.34 -2.95 16.28
CA ARG A 121 6.39 -2.19 15.58
C ARG A 121 5.98 -1.76 14.18
N ALA A 122 5.19 -2.58 13.47
CA ALA A 122 4.65 -2.22 12.17
C ALA A 122 3.75 -0.98 12.25
N VAL A 123 2.79 -0.95 13.19
CA VAL A 123 1.89 0.21 13.39
C VAL A 123 2.69 1.46 13.72
N ARG A 124 3.68 1.36 14.62
CA ARG A 124 4.53 2.50 14.97
C ARG A 124 5.30 3.04 13.77
N ALA A 125 5.95 2.18 12.98
CA ALA A 125 6.68 2.61 11.80
C ALA A 125 5.77 3.26 10.74
N PHE A 126 4.56 2.75 10.55
CA PHE A 126 3.57 3.40 9.69
C PHE A 126 3.10 4.75 10.26
N GLN A 127 2.97 4.90 11.59
CA GLN A 127 2.67 6.18 12.22
C GLN A 127 3.80 7.18 12.01
N ASP A 128 5.06 6.77 12.22
CA ASP A 128 6.24 7.61 11.97
C ASP A 128 6.26 8.07 10.50
N ALA A 129 5.95 7.17 9.55
CA ALA A 129 5.81 7.53 8.13
C ALA A 129 4.70 8.57 7.90
N ALA A 130 3.55 8.42 8.54
CA ALA A 130 2.43 9.36 8.42
C ALA A 130 2.78 10.75 8.98
N ASP A 131 3.46 10.80 10.13
CA ASP A 131 3.84 12.04 10.79
C ASP A 131 4.91 12.82 9.98
N ILE A 132 5.90 12.11 9.42
CA ILE A 132 6.90 12.68 8.51
C ILE A 132 6.25 13.20 7.25
N GLY A 133 5.31 12.44 6.69
CA GLY A 133 4.65 12.72 5.42
C GLY A 133 3.47 13.69 5.49
N LYS A 134 3.14 14.26 6.66
CA LYS A 134 1.93 15.10 6.85
C LYS A 134 1.76 16.24 5.84
N ASP A 135 2.88 16.85 5.41
CA ASP A 135 2.91 17.95 4.45
C ASP A 135 3.34 17.49 3.04
N SER A 136 3.50 16.18 2.84
CA SER A 136 3.91 15.60 1.55
C SER A 136 2.75 15.56 0.55
N LYS A 137 3.12 15.67 -0.73
CA LYS A 137 2.20 15.43 -1.85
C LYS A 137 2.29 14.00 -2.40
N ARG A 138 3.05 13.12 -1.75
CA ARG A 138 3.14 11.70 -2.07
C ARG A 138 1.90 10.95 -1.56
N TYR A 139 0.74 11.35 -2.08
CA TYR A 139 -0.56 10.78 -1.72
C TYR A 139 -0.63 9.27 -1.97
N ASP A 140 0.14 8.79 -2.95
CA ASP A 140 0.32 7.37 -3.25
C ASP A 140 0.90 6.58 -2.07
N ILE A 141 1.87 7.14 -1.34
CA ILE A 141 2.47 6.51 -0.17
C ILE A 141 1.57 6.70 1.06
N LEU A 142 1.11 7.92 1.32
CA LEU A 142 0.25 8.21 2.47
C LEU A 142 -1.02 7.36 2.46
N GLY A 143 -1.67 7.21 1.30
CA GLY A 143 -2.83 6.32 1.18
C GLY A 143 -2.53 4.88 1.55
N ARG A 144 -1.33 4.36 1.21
CA ARG A 144 -0.89 3.01 1.59
C ARG A 144 -0.50 2.92 3.07
N VAL A 145 0.16 3.94 3.62
CA VAL A 145 0.51 4.00 5.05
C VAL A 145 -0.75 3.82 5.89
N TYR A 146 -1.77 4.65 5.67
CA TYR A 146 -3.02 4.57 6.41
C TYR A 146 -3.81 3.30 6.15
N GLU A 147 -3.73 2.72 4.94
CA GLU A 147 -4.31 1.41 4.64
C GLU A 147 -3.67 0.30 5.48
N GLN A 148 -2.34 0.27 5.57
CA GLN A 148 -1.61 -0.72 6.37
C GLN A 148 -1.87 -0.55 7.88
N MET A 149 -1.95 0.69 8.36
CA MET A 149 -2.34 0.97 9.74
C MET A 149 -3.75 0.43 10.03
N GLY A 150 -4.72 0.79 9.21
CA GLY A 150 -6.10 0.33 9.35
C GLY A 150 -6.21 -1.20 9.39
N TYR A 151 -5.46 -1.89 8.51
CA TYR A 151 -5.44 -3.35 8.52
C TYR A 151 -4.89 -3.93 9.83
N ARG A 152 -3.81 -3.37 10.38
CA ARG A 152 -3.22 -3.85 11.64
C ARG A 152 -4.15 -3.59 12.83
N LEU A 153 -4.73 -2.39 12.89
CA LEU A 153 -5.69 -2.01 13.93
C LEU A 153 -6.95 -2.88 13.89
N ALA A 154 -7.49 -3.13 12.69
CA ALA A 154 -8.62 -4.03 12.50
C ALA A 154 -8.33 -5.46 12.98
N TYR A 155 -7.15 -5.98 12.67
CA TYR A 155 -6.73 -7.31 13.14
C TYR A 155 -6.61 -7.40 14.67
N GLN A 156 -6.32 -6.28 15.34
CA GLN A 156 -6.29 -6.18 16.81
C GLN A 156 -7.68 -5.92 17.42
N GLY A 157 -8.73 -5.80 16.62
CA GLY A 157 -10.08 -5.49 17.08
C GLY A 157 -10.33 -4.02 17.41
N LEU A 158 -9.36 -3.14 17.09
CA LEU A 158 -9.44 -1.69 17.30
C LEU A 158 -10.17 -1.05 16.11
N TYR A 159 -11.50 -1.30 16.06
CA TYR A 159 -12.30 -0.98 14.87
C TYR A 159 -12.50 0.52 14.65
N ASP A 160 -12.60 1.33 15.69
CA ASP A 160 -12.80 2.78 15.55
C ASP A 160 -11.54 3.45 15.01
N GLU A 161 -10.39 3.07 15.52
CA GLU A 161 -9.09 3.54 15.04
C GLU A 161 -8.81 3.03 13.62
N ALA A 162 -9.22 1.80 13.30
CA ALA A 162 -9.13 1.25 11.95
C ALA A 162 -9.99 2.05 10.95
N LEU A 163 -11.21 2.44 11.34
CA LEU A 163 -12.08 3.29 10.52
C LEU A 163 -11.45 4.66 10.26
N GLU A 164 -10.86 5.29 11.29
CA GLU A 164 -10.16 6.56 11.11
C GLU A 164 -9.00 6.43 10.10
N ALA A 165 -8.17 5.39 10.26
CA ALA A 165 -7.07 5.12 9.35
C ALA A 165 -7.58 4.86 7.91
N TYR A 166 -8.61 4.05 7.72
CA TYR A 166 -9.15 3.80 6.38
C TYR A 166 -9.83 5.02 5.74
N ARG A 167 -10.44 5.92 6.53
CA ARG A 167 -10.97 7.21 6.03
C ARG A 167 -9.84 8.10 5.53
N LYS A 168 -8.74 8.22 6.28
CA LYS A 168 -7.55 8.94 5.81
C LYS A 168 -6.95 8.29 4.56
N SER A 169 -6.89 6.95 4.52
CA SER A 169 -6.47 6.24 3.31
C SER A 169 -7.34 6.60 2.10
N TYR A 170 -8.66 6.64 2.28
CA TYR A 170 -9.61 7.03 1.23
C TYR A 170 -9.35 8.47 0.74
N GLU A 171 -9.21 9.43 1.67
CA GLU A 171 -8.93 10.83 1.33
C GLU A 171 -7.66 10.97 0.48
N TYR A 172 -6.55 10.34 0.88
CA TYR A 172 -5.32 10.40 0.10
C TYR A 172 -5.44 9.71 -1.26
N LYS A 173 -6.14 8.58 -1.34
CA LYS A 173 -6.35 7.85 -2.59
C LYS A 173 -7.24 8.57 -3.59
N MET A 174 -8.11 9.49 -3.15
CA MET A 174 -8.85 10.38 -4.05
C MET A 174 -7.92 11.29 -4.86
N TYR A 175 -6.78 11.71 -4.29
CA TYR A 175 -5.78 12.52 -5.01
C TYR A 175 -4.88 11.69 -5.93
N ASP A 176 -4.82 10.36 -5.78
CA ASP A 176 -4.01 9.44 -6.60
C ASP A 176 -4.84 8.80 -7.73
N LYS A 177 -5.47 9.63 -8.58
CA LYS A 177 -6.23 9.20 -9.78
C LYS A 177 -7.32 8.13 -9.51
N GLY A 178 -7.81 8.03 -8.29
CA GLY A 178 -8.99 7.23 -7.90
C GLY A 178 -8.80 5.72 -7.88
N LYS A 179 -7.66 5.19 -8.31
CA LYS A 179 -7.45 3.72 -8.39
C LYS A 179 -7.52 2.99 -7.05
N GLY A 180 -7.22 3.68 -5.96
CA GLY A 180 -7.21 3.11 -4.61
C GLY A 180 -8.51 3.27 -3.83
N GLU A 181 -9.44 4.12 -4.28
CA GLU A 181 -10.68 4.44 -3.58
C GLU A 181 -11.55 3.21 -3.31
N VAL A 182 -11.69 2.33 -4.30
CA VAL A 182 -12.50 1.10 -4.17
C VAL A 182 -12.00 0.22 -3.02
N ILE A 183 -10.68 0.09 -2.88
CA ILE A 183 -10.07 -0.70 -1.81
C ILE A 183 -10.35 -0.06 -0.45
N ALA A 184 -10.22 1.26 -0.34
CA ALA A 184 -10.46 1.98 0.91
C ALA A 184 -11.93 1.88 1.35
N LEU A 185 -12.89 2.12 0.44
CA LEU A 185 -14.32 1.98 0.70
C LEU A 185 -14.69 0.55 1.11
N ARG A 186 -14.12 -0.45 0.44
CA ARG A 186 -14.33 -1.86 0.79
C ARG A 186 -13.79 -2.19 2.19
N ASN A 187 -12.62 -1.65 2.55
CA ASN A 187 -12.06 -1.85 3.88
C ASN A 187 -12.91 -1.17 4.97
N ILE A 188 -13.45 0.02 4.71
CA ILE A 188 -14.40 0.68 5.61
C ILE A 188 -15.66 -0.18 5.79
N ALA A 189 -16.21 -0.71 4.68
CA ALA A 189 -17.38 -1.60 4.72
C ALA A 189 -17.13 -2.85 5.58
N ARG A 190 -15.96 -3.48 5.44
CA ARG A 190 -15.55 -4.63 6.26
C ARG A 190 -15.52 -4.33 7.75
N ILE A 191 -15.07 -3.13 8.13
CA ILE A 191 -15.05 -2.75 9.55
C ILE A 191 -16.48 -2.54 10.07
N TYR A 192 -17.35 -1.89 9.30
CA TYR A 192 -18.75 -1.77 9.72
C TYR A 192 -19.43 -3.13 9.83
N ASN A 193 -19.15 -4.06 8.92
CA ASN A 193 -19.63 -5.43 9.03
C ASN A 193 -19.10 -6.14 10.28
N ALA A 194 -17.81 -6.00 10.61
CA ALA A 194 -17.23 -6.55 11.84
C ALA A 194 -17.83 -5.94 13.10
N LYS A 195 -18.28 -4.67 13.06
CA LYS A 195 -19.01 -3.98 14.13
C LYS A 195 -20.51 -4.33 14.14
N GLN A 196 -20.98 -5.19 13.24
CA GLN A 196 -22.39 -5.55 13.05
C GLN A 196 -23.30 -4.39 12.67
N ASP A 197 -22.72 -3.30 12.15
CA ASP A 197 -23.45 -2.19 11.50
C ASP A 197 -23.65 -2.52 10.02
N THR A 198 -24.65 -3.37 9.78
CA THR A 198 -24.92 -3.93 8.44
C THR A 198 -25.36 -2.87 7.45
N ASP A 199 -26.09 -1.85 7.87
CA ASP A 199 -26.58 -0.78 7.01
C ASP A 199 -25.41 0.06 6.49
N SER A 200 -24.51 0.47 7.36
CA SER A 200 -23.28 1.16 6.96
C SER A 200 -22.38 0.29 6.09
N ALA A 201 -22.25 -1.00 6.40
CA ALA A 201 -21.47 -1.92 5.58
C ALA A 201 -22.01 -2.00 4.14
N ILE A 202 -23.32 -2.18 3.97
CA ILE A 202 -23.97 -2.22 2.65
C ILE A 202 -23.75 -0.89 1.90
N TYR A 203 -23.93 0.24 2.57
CA TYR A 203 -23.72 1.56 1.95
C TYR A 203 -22.30 1.71 1.39
N TYR A 204 -21.27 1.36 2.17
CA TYR A 204 -19.89 1.48 1.72
C TYR A 204 -19.52 0.44 0.65
N TYR A 205 -20.08 -0.79 0.69
CA TYR A 205 -19.89 -1.74 -0.41
C TYR A 205 -20.56 -1.27 -1.71
N GLN A 206 -21.75 -0.69 -1.64
CA GLN A 206 -22.41 -0.11 -2.82
C GLN A 206 -21.59 1.03 -3.40
N SER A 207 -21.10 1.93 -2.57
CA SER A 207 -20.20 3.01 -3.00
C SER A 207 -18.91 2.47 -3.65
N ALA A 208 -18.34 1.39 -3.11
CA ALA A 208 -17.18 0.72 -3.70
C ALA A 208 -17.51 0.08 -5.05
N TYR A 209 -18.70 -0.51 -5.19
CA TYR A 209 -19.18 -1.10 -6.44
C TYR A 209 -19.35 -0.05 -7.55
N GLU A 210 -20.01 1.07 -7.24
CA GLU A 210 -20.19 2.18 -8.18
C GLU A 210 -18.85 2.74 -8.67
N LYS A 211 -17.89 2.92 -7.76
CA LYS A 211 -16.54 3.35 -8.14
C LYS A 211 -15.82 2.33 -9.01
N ALA A 212 -15.94 1.03 -8.70
CA ALA A 212 -15.34 -0.04 -9.51
C ALA A 212 -15.91 -0.10 -10.92
N LEU A 213 -17.22 0.14 -11.07
CA LEU A 213 -17.89 0.25 -12.38
C LEU A 213 -17.35 1.43 -13.20
N LEU A 214 -17.20 2.61 -12.59
CA LEU A 214 -16.64 3.80 -13.25
C LEU A 214 -15.20 3.57 -13.76
N LEU A 215 -14.44 2.74 -13.05
CA LEU A 215 -13.07 2.39 -13.42
C LEU A 215 -12.98 1.24 -14.43
N ASN A 216 -14.10 0.60 -14.79
CA ASN A 216 -14.13 -0.63 -15.57
C ASN A 216 -13.20 -1.74 -15.03
N ASP A 217 -13.04 -1.80 -13.68
CA ASP A 217 -12.16 -2.78 -13.04
C ASP A 217 -12.94 -4.02 -12.60
N GLN A 218 -13.01 -4.98 -13.51
CA GLN A 218 -13.79 -6.20 -13.30
C GLN A 218 -13.34 -6.99 -12.05
N SER A 219 -12.06 -7.02 -11.78
CA SER A 219 -11.54 -7.73 -10.58
C SER A 219 -12.04 -7.09 -9.28
N ARG A 220 -12.10 -5.76 -9.22
CA ARG A 220 -12.65 -5.05 -8.05
C ARG A 220 -14.17 -5.18 -7.98
N ILE A 221 -14.87 -5.12 -9.12
CA ILE A 221 -16.31 -5.37 -9.20
C ILE A 221 -16.62 -6.74 -8.58
N ASP A 222 -15.97 -7.80 -9.06
CA ASP A 222 -16.18 -9.16 -8.58
C ASP A 222 -15.89 -9.32 -7.07
N ASN A 223 -14.84 -8.65 -6.57
CA ASN A 223 -14.50 -8.68 -5.15
C ASN A 223 -15.60 -8.05 -4.28
N VAL A 224 -16.12 -6.88 -4.68
CA VAL A 224 -17.17 -6.18 -3.94
C VAL A 224 -18.48 -6.96 -4.00
N LEU A 225 -18.86 -7.46 -5.17
CA LEU A 225 -20.10 -8.24 -5.32
C LEU A 225 -20.12 -9.48 -4.43
N ARG A 226 -18.99 -10.20 -4.32
CA ARG A 226 -18.89 -11.37 -3.44
C ARG A 226 -19.04 -11.02 -1.97
N GLU A 227 -18.38 -9.96 -1.51
CA GLU A 227 -18.47 -9.55 -0.11
C GLU A 227 -19.87 -9.04 0.23
N LEU A 228 -20.50 -8.29 -0.64
CA LEU A 228 -21.88 -7.83 -0.48
C LEU A 228 -22.89 -9.01 -0.51
N SER A 229 -22.65 -9.99 -1.37
CA SER A 229 -23.48 -11.21 -1.41
C SER A 229 -23.42 -11.99 -0.10
N SER A 230 -22.24 -12.07 0.52
CA SER A 230 -22.09 -12.72 1.84
C SER A 230 -22.96 -12.03 2.90
N ILE A 231 -22.97 -10.70 2.92
CA ILE A 231 -23.82 -9.94 3.87
C ILE A 231 -25.31 -10.26 3.63
N TYR A 232 -25.75 -10.32 2.38
CA TYR A 232 -27.16 -10.65 2.09
C TYR A 232 -27.51 -12.10 2.46
N ILE A 233 -26.56 -13.05 2.36
CA ILE A 233 -26.77 -14.42 2.90
C ILE A 233 -26.95 -14.37 4.42
N ASP A 234 -26.07 -13.66 5.13
CA ASP A 234 -26.16 -13.53 6.59
C ASP A 234 -27.47 -12.88 7.04
N MET A 235 -28.05 -12.00 6.20
CA MET A 235 -29.36 -11.39 6.43
C MET A 235 -30.55 -12.30 6.01
N GLY A 236 -30.32 -13.48 5.43
CA GLY A 236 -31.36 -14.33 4.86
C GLY A 236 -31.99 -13.77 3.56
N LYS A 237 -31.38 -12.76 2.94
CA LYS A 237 -31.86 -12.15 1.68
C LYS A 237 -31.27 -12.89 0.48
N TYR A 238 -31.61 -14.16 0.34
CA TYR A 238 -30.99 -15.10 -0.60
C TYR A 238 -31.17 -14.73 -2.08
N ASP A 239 -32.32 -14.17 -2.46
CA ASP A 239 -32.55 -13.75 -3.85
C ASP A 239 -31.61 -12.62 -4.26
N LEU A 240 -31.37 -11.65 -3.38
CA LEU A 240 -30.43 -10.57 -3.62
C LEU A 240 -29.00 -11.09 -3.73
N ALA A 241 -28.60 -12.00 -2.84
CA ALA A 241 -27.28 -12.61 -2.88
C ALA A 241 -27.06 -13.39 -4.20
N LYS A 242 -28.05 -14.15 -4.64
CA LYS A 242 -28.00 -14.91 -5.91
C LYS A 242 -27.88 -13.97 -7.12
N ASP A 243 -28.63 -12.88 -7.16
CA ASP A 243 -28.52 -11.88 -8.24
C ASP A 243 -27.11 -11.29 -8.30
N LEU A 244 -26.52 -10.93 -7.16
CA LEU A 244 -25.14 -10.40 -7.13
C LEU A 244 -24.10 -11.43 -7.56
N PHE A 245 -24.21 -12.69 -7.11
CA PHE A 245 -23.30 -13.76 -7.55
C PHE A 245 -23.37 -14.01 -9.04
N SER A 246 -24.56 -13.89 -9.66
CA SER A 246 -24.72 -14.07 -11.09
C SER A 246 -23.97 -13.03 -11.93
N LYS A 247 -23.64 -11.87 -11.34
CA LYS A 247 -22.90 -10.78 -11.99
C LYS A 247 -21.38 -10.91 -11.83
N VAL A 248 -20.89 -11.85 -11.02
CA VAL A 248 -19.46 -12.09 -10.84
C VAL A 248 -18.92 -12.86 -12.05
N SER A 249 -17.95 -12.27 -12.75
CA SER A 249 -17.43 -12.84 -14.01
C SER A 249 -16.14 -13.64 -13.83
N SER A 250 -15.42 -13.49 -12.73
CA SER A 250 -14.12 -14.11 -12.50
C SER A 250 -14.21 -15.57 -12.09
N MET A 251 -13.68 -16.46 -12.93
CA MET A 251 -13.53 -17.89 -12.60
C MET A 251 -12.58 -18.17 -11.43
N LYS A 252 -11.69 -17.25 -11.07
CA LYS A 252 -10.65 -17.48 -10.05
C LYS A 252 -11.18 -17.74 -8.64
N ASN A 253 -12.47 -17.53 -8.38
CA ASN A 253 -13.06 -17.67 -7.05
C ASN A 253 -14.39 -18.44 -7.07
N GLN A 254 -14.55 -19.38 -7.98
CA GLN A 254 -15.76 -20.20 -8.10
C GLN A 254 -16.11 -20.92 -6.78
N ALA A 255 -15.12 -21.40 -6.03
CA ALA A 255 -15.37 -22.10 -4.77
C ALA A 255 -16.22 -21.28 -3.78
N ASN A 256 -15.94 -19.98 -3.61
CA ASN A 256 -16.71 -19.12 -2.70
C ASN A 256 -18.12 -18.83 -3.26
N ILE A 257 -18.26 -18.73 -4.59
CA ILE A 257 -19.56 -18.57 -5.26
C ILE A 257 -20.38 -19.85 -5.10
N TYR A 258 -19.77 -21.01 -5.36
CA TYR A 258 -20.44 -22.30 -5.21
C TYR A 258 -20.82 -22.59 -3.76
N PHE A 259 -19.95 -22.27 -2.80
CA PHE A 259 -20.29 -22.36 -1.39
C PHE A 259 -21.48 -21.45 -1.03
N GLY A 260 -21.46 -20.19 -1.48
CA GLY A 260 -22.58 -19.26 -1.26
C GLY A 260 -23.89 -19.74 -1.90
N LEU A 261 -23.83 -20.22 -3.13
CA LEU A 261 -25.00 -20.80 -3.82
C LEU A 261 -25.48 -22.08 -3.11
N GLY A 262 -24.56 -22.93 -2.66
CA GLY A 262 -24.90 -24.12 -1.84
C GLY A 262 -25.69 -23.75 -0.59
N CYS A 263 -25.23 -22.77 0.19
CA CYS A 263 -25.94 -22.26 1.36
C CYS A 263 -27.34 -21.71 1.01
N ILE A 264 -27.46 -20.99 -0.12
CA ILE A 264 -28.75 -20.46 -0.59
C ILE A 264 -29.71 -21.59 -0.93
N TYR A 265 -29.27 -22.59 -1.68
CA TYR A 265 -30.13 -23.71 -2.08
C TYR A 265 -30.49 -24.62 -0.90
N GLU A 266 -29.59 -24.81 0.06
CA GLU A 266 -29.87 -25.49 1.32
C GLU A 266 -30.99 -24.76 2.09
N SER A 267 -30.93 -23.43 2.17
CA SER A 267 -31.96 -22.63 2.85
C SER A 267 -33.35 -22.75 2.19
N TYR A 268 -33.38 -22.94 0.87
CA TYR A 268 -34.63 -23.23 0.14
C TYR A 268 -35.07 -24.71 0.22
N LYS A 269 -34.33 -25.56 0.95
CA LYS A 269 -34.55 -27.02 0.99
C LYS A 269 -34.44 -27.69 -0.37
N GLN A 270 -33.70 -27.12 -1.29
CA GLN A 270 -33.40 -27.67 -2.62
C GLN A 270 -32.10 -28.48 -2.53
N ILE A 271 -32.15 -29.65 -1.86
CA ILE A 271 -30.95 -30.44 -1.51
C ILE A 271 -30.12 -30.80 -2.74
N ASP A 272 -30.77 -31.24 -3.83
CA ASP A 272 -30.06 -31.63 -5.07
C ASP A 272 -29.27 -30.45 -5.66
N SER A 273 -29.82 -29.24 -5.65
CA SER A 273 -29.15 -28.04 -6.11
C SER A 273 -28.05 -27.59 -5.15
N ALA A 274 -28.25 -27.75 -3.85
CA ALA A 274 -27.24 -27.42 -2.84
C ALA A 274 -26.00 -28.34 -2.95
N LEU A 275 -26.20 -29.62 -3.23
CA LEU A 275 -25.12 -30.60 -3.41
C LEU A 275 -24.35 -30.41 -4.74
N TYR A 276 -24.94 -29.73 -5.73
CA TYR A 276 -24.28 -29.43 -6.98
C TYR A 276 -23.24 -28.33 -6.87
N TYR A 277 -23.42 -27.37 -5.96
CA TYR A 277 -22.55 -26.23 -5.74
C TYR A 277 -21.66 -26.42 -4.50
#